data_7359ed9d993bda5e605052e9ab47894c
#
_entry.id   7359ed9d993bda5e605052e9ab47894c
#
_cell.length_a   1.000
_cell.length_b   1.000
_cell.length_c   1.000
_cell.angle_alpha   90.00
_cell.angle_beta   90.00
_cell.angle_gamma   90.00
#
_symmetry.space_group_name_H-M   'P 1'
#
loop_
_entity.id
_entity.type
_entity.pdbx_description
1 polymer ?
#
loop_
_entity_poly.entity_id
_entity_poly.type
_entity_poly.pdbx_seq_one_letter_code
_entity_poly.pdbx_strand_id
1 'polypeptide(L)'
;MQARLLARETGDLSPRDFALAHTTELLRSFAPAPQHRFNGELALDQQPTVVQDRPHNIRAHGAGVSSLAVDKFDGRLLISGGAEGNIKLWDLESCANPHQVHTFRPVSTIARSTSEQRGSGHTHGITYLAFYPFDSNAFLSSSYDKSLKLWSTERSTLSASFDLNATIYSHSTSPIADHLLVACATQHSHVRLVDLKSGSAVQALVAHGGPVLSTAWSPRHDHILATGHADGKVRIWDIRRAGGVLSLLDQEDSLGVVHKYRHAVAADINPDQVTRFRASARAHDEAVNGLQWTSDGNYIISSGLDDRIRVWDAATGANTLTSFGPLIQNRHARTASIVVTPAGMSEREVLVWANDQEILLFHLHDGTLLTRLRSPGTINPAGPRSNELGRNRISSIVWRSTGGGRASTGPVMGGGNSTGAIYSAHLDGHIRAWAPQVPGEEEDEDEEDAGEDEEVKKRKRKAVDSAYRSLMGTQITFT
;
A
#
# COMPACT_ATOMS: atom_id res chain seq x y z
N MET A 1 -1.11 -3.53 -28.18
CA MET A 1 -2.34 -4.29 -27.85
C MET A 1 -2.77 -5.21 -28.98
N GLN A 2 -3.10 -4.71 -30.19
CA GLN A 2 -3.63 -5.52 -31.31
C GLN A 2 -2.77 -6.72 -31.70
N ALA A 3 -1.43 -6.58 -31.81
CA ALA A 3 -0.54 -7.69 -32.14
C ALA A 3 -0.57 -8.82 -31.10
N ARG A 4 -0.73 -8.49 -29.81
CA ARG A 4 -0.82 -9.48 -28.73
C ARG A 4 -2.18 -10.18 -28.70
N LEU A 5 -3.25 -9.47 -29.06
CA LEU A 5 -4.58 -10.09 -29.24
C LEU A 5 -4.53 -11.11 -30.39
N LEU A 6 -3.92 -10.75 -31.51
CA LEU A 6 -3.75 -11.64 -32.64
C LEU A 6 -2.91 -12.88 -32.27
N ALA A 7 -1.78 -12.69 -31.58
CA ALA A 7 -0.95 -13.78 -31.09
C ALA A 7 -1.69 -14.72 -30.12
N ARG A 8 -2.62 -14.18 -29.32
CA ARG A 8 -3.50 -14.99 -28.48
C ARG A 8 -4.50 -15.79 -29.31
N GLU A 9 -5.09 -15.19 -30.34
CA GLU A 9 -6.05 -15.86 -31.22
C GLU A 9 -5.38 -16.94 -32.07
N THR A 10 -4.14 -16.71 -32.53
CA THR A 10 -3.34 -17.71 -33.27
C THR A 10 -2.79 -18.82 -32.39
N GLY A 11 -2.86 -18.68 -31.05
CA GLY A 11 -2.34 -19.65 -30.11
C GLY A 11 -0.83 -19.51 -29.83
N ASP A 12 -0.17 -18.49 -30.37
CA ASP A 12 1.26 -18.22 -30.13
C ASP A 12 1.50 -17.65 -28.72
N LEU A 13 0.48 -17.04 -28.11
CA LEU A 13 0.53 -16.48 -26.76
C LEU A 13 -0.50 -17.18 -25.87
N SER A 14 -0.05 -17.74 -24.74
CA SER A 14 -0.98 -18.34 -23.78
C SER A 14 -1.90 -17.27 -23.15
N PRO A 15 -3.14 -17.62 -22.73
CA PRO A 15 -4.03 -16.69 -22.04
C PRO A 15 -3.41 -16.09 -20.78
N ARG A 16 -2.56 -16.87 -20.08
CA ARG A 16 -1.84 -16.43 -18.88
C ARG A 16 -0.78 -15.39 -19.22
N ASP A 17 0.05 -15.66 -20.21
CA ASP A 17 1.11 -14.73 -20.62
C ASP A 17 0.52 -13.43 -21.18
N PHE A 18 -0.61 -13.53 -21.90
CA PHE A 18 -1.36 -12.37 -22.33
C PHE A 18 -1.85 -11.53 -21.14
N ALA A 19 -2.45 -12.16 -20.12
CA ALA A 19 -2.91 -11.48 -18.93
C ALA A 19 -1.78 -10.79 -18.16
N LEU A 20 -0.63 -11.47 -18.00
CA LEU A 20 0.56 -10.92 -17.35
C LEU A 20 1.11 -9.69 -18.10
N ALA A 21 1.23 -9.82 -19.43
CA ALA A 21 1.72 -8.72 -20.27
C ALA A 21 0.77 -7.53 -20.27
N HIS A 22 -0.54 -7.78 -20.30
CA HIS A 22 -1.57 -6.74 -20.23
C HIS A 22 -1.55 -6.02 -18.87
N THR A 23 -1.48 -6.77 -17.77
CA THR A 23 -1.38 -6.19 -16.42
C THR A 23 -0.11 -5.35 -16.27
N THR A 24 1.02 -5.80 -16.84
CA THR A 24 2.27 -5.04 -16.83
C THR A 24 2.11 -3.70 -17.57
N GLU A 25 1.41 -3.70 -18.70
CA GLU A 25 1.13 -2.49 -19.48
C GLU A 25 0.21 -1.52 -18.72
N LEU A 26 -0.85 -2.05 -18.10
CA LEU A 26 -1.73 -1.25 -17.24
C LEU A 26 -1.00 -0.64 -16.03
N LEU A 27 -0.07 -1.38 -15.40
CA LEU A 27 0.74 -0.84 -14.30
C LEU A 27 1.64 0.33 -14.75
N ARG A 28 2.07 0.34 -16.01
CA ARG A 28 2.84 1.45 -16.59
C ARG A 28 1.98 2.68 -16.94
N SER A 29 0.69 2.48 -17.19
CA SER A 29 -0.25 3.52 -17.59
C SER A 29 -0.94 4.24 -16.44
N PHE A 30 -0.53 3.98 -15.18
CA PHE A 30 -1.13 4.69 -14.04
C PHE A 30 -0.96 6.20 -14.15
N ALA A 31 -2.05 6.93 -13.93
CA ALA A 31 -2.08 8.37 -13.94
C ALA A 31 -2.97 8.91 -12.79
N PRO A 32 -2.85 10.19 -12.45
CA PRO A 32 -3.74 10.82 -11.48
C PRO A 32 -5.20 10.71 -11.91
N ALA A 33 -6.09 10.33 -10.97
CA ALA A 33 -7.53 10.26 -11.17
C ALA A 33 -8.26 11.35 -10.35
N PRO A 34 -8.24 12.63 -10.80
CA PRO A 34 -8.80 13.75 -10.07
C PRO A 34 -10.32 13.72 -9.96
N GLN A 35 -10.98 12.87 -10.78
CA GLN A 35 -12.42 12.59 -10.70
C GLN A 35 -12.81 11.92 -9.39
N HIS A 36 -11.92 11.18 -8.73
CA HIS A 36 -12.16 10.55 -7.45
C HIS A 36 -11.75 11.48 -6.31
N ARG A 37 -12.73 12.09 -5.65
CA ARG A 37 -12.55 13.06 -4.55
C ARG A 37 -13.01 12.47 -3.23
N PHE A 38 -12.36 12.82 -2.14
CA PHE A 38 -12.71 12.35 -0.79
C PHE A 38 -13.10 13.54 0.08
N ASN A 39 -14.40 13.64 0.41
CA ASN A 39 -14.94 14.66 1.29
C ASN A 39 -15.20 14.06 2.68
N GLY A 40 -14.49 14.55 3.70
CA GLY A 40 -14.60 14.05 5.06
C GLY A 40 -15.83 14.46 5.83
N GLU A 41 -16.75 15.23 5.25
CA GLU A 41 -18.00 15.60 5.88
C GLU A 41 -19.00 14.45 5.75
N LEU A 42 -19.62 14.07 6.87
CA LEU A 42 -20.75 13.14 6.87
C LEU A 42 -21.90 13.76 6.08
N ALA A 43 -22.61 12.97 5.32
CA ALA A 43 -23.86 13.37 4.72
C ALA A 43 -24.87 13.63 5.85
N LEU A 44 -25.03 14.87 6.26
CA LEU A 44 -26.14 15.26 7.11
C LEU A 44 -27.41 15.12 6.28
N ASP A 45 -28.33 14.29 6.77
CA ASP A 45 -29.65 14.14 6.20
C ASP A 45 -30.31 15.50 5.96
N GLN A 46 -30.82 15.66 4.73
CA GLN A 46 -31.75 16.70 4.31
C GLN A 46 -31.21 18.14 4.21
N GLN A 47 -30.54 18.47 3.15
CA GLN A 47 -30.97 19.50 2.17
C GLN A 47 -30.01 19.52 1.00
N PRO A 48 -30.46 19.56 -0.28
CA PRO A 48 -29.59 19.88 -1.39
C PRO A 48 -29.33 21.39 -1.37
N THR A 49 -28.57 21.85 -0.38
CA THR A 49 -27.92 23.13 -0.53
C THR A 49 -26.88 22.93 -1.62
N VAL A 50 -27.16 23.56 -2.77
CA VAL A 50 -26.17 23.81 -3.82
C VAL A 50 -25.11 24.73 -3.19
N VAL A 51 -24.35 24.19 -2.27
CA VAL A 51 -23.05 24.73 -1.92
C VAL A 51 -22.18 24.40 -3.09
N GLN A 52 -21.91 25.42 -3.90
CA GLN A 52 -20.86 25.34 -4.92
C GLN A 52 -19.60 24.86 -4.20
N ASP A 53 -19.38 23.52 -4.23
CA ASP A 53 -18.17 22.88 -3.78
C ASP A 53 -17.02 23.48 -4.59
N ARG A 54 -16.35 24.48 -4.04
CA ARG A 54 -15.14 25.01 -4.65
C ARG A 54 -14.15 23.86 -4.68
N PRO A 55 -13.72 23.38 -5.85
CA PRO A 55 -13.00 22.12 -6.00
C PRO A 55 -11.69 22.05 -5.22
N HIS A 56 -11.21 23.19 -4.71
CA HIS A 56 -9.93 23.29 -4.00
C HIS A 56 -10.02 23.09 -2.48
N ASN A 57 -11.19 22.86 -1.87
CA ASN A 57 -11.32 22.80 -0.43
C ASN A 57 -11.88 21.47 0.12
N ILE A 58 -12.05 20.46 -0.75
CA ILE A 58 -12.57 19.15 -0.35
C ILE A 58 -11.43 18.34 0.27
N ARG A 59 -11.46 18.12 1.58
CA ARG A 59 -10.45 17.35 2.32
C ARG A 59 -11.08 16.12 2.96
N ALA A 60 -10.32 15.03 2.99
CA ALA A 60 -10.71 13.82 3.69
C ALA A 60 -10.64 13.99 5.22
N HIS A 61 -9.62 14.69 5.70
CA HIS A 61 -9.40 15.00 7.12
C HIS A 61 -9.10 16.48 7.32
N GLY A 62 -9.46 17.00 8.50
CA GLY A 62 -9.17 18.38 8.88
C GLY A 62 -7.68 18.65 9.08
N ALA A 63 -6.95 17.64 9.55
CA ALA A 63 -5.48 17.60 9.60
C ALA A 63 -4.93 16.67 8.50
N GLY A 64 -3.62 16.43 8.52
CA GLY A 64 -3.01 15.49 7.58
C GLY A 64 -3.53 14.06 7.73
N VAL A 65 -3.62 13.32 6.64
CA VAL A 65 -3.88 11.88 6.66
C VAL A 65 -2.57 11.16 6.96
N SER A 66 -2.54 10.32 7.99
CA SER A 66 -1.31 9.65 8.46
C SER A 66 -1.13 8.27 7.86
N SER A 67 -2.21 7.51 7.74
CA SER A 67 -2.20 6.11 7.32
C SER A 67 -3.45 5.75 6.55
N LEU A 68 -3.31 4.86 5.59
CA LEU A 68 -4.39 4.24 4.84
C LEU A 68 -4.31 2.73 4.98
N ALA A 69 -5.46 2.07 4.91
CA ALA A 69 -5.56 0.63 4.73
C ALA A 69 -6.75 0.30 3.83
N VAL A 70 -6.57 -0.68 2.94
CA VAL A 70 -7.62 -1.19 2.05
C VAL A 70 -7.92 -2.64 2.45
N ASP A 71 -9.19 -2.98 2.42
CA ASP A 71 -9.64 -4.35 2.56
C ASP A 71 -9.03 -5.24 1.46
N LYS A 72 -8.41 -6.34 1.87
CA LYS A 72 -7.72 -7.27 0.95
C LYS A 72 -8.66 -8.31 0.33
N PHE A 73 -9.86 -8.49 0.88
CA PHE A 73 -10.79 -9.50 0.41
C PHE A 73 -11.59 -9.01 -0.80
N ASP A 74 -12.38 -7.98 -0.60
CA ASP A 74 -13.25 -7.46 -1.64
C ASP A 74 -12.69 -6.16 -2.26
N GLY A 75 -11.69 -5.54 -1.62
CA GLY A 75 -11.16 -4.25 -2.03
C GLY A 75 -12.19 -3.12 -1.96
N ARG A 76 -13.28 -3.34 -1.20
CA ARG A 76 -14.41 -2.42 -1.12
C ARG A 76 -14.16 -1.29 -0.15
N LEU A 77 -13.62 -1.60 1.02
CA LEU A 77 -13.47 -0.64 2.09
C LEU A 77 -12.06 -0.05 2.13
N LEU A 78 -12.00 1.27 2.20
CA LEU A 78 -10.80 2.04 2.51
C LEU A 78 -10.94 2.64 3.90
N ILE A 79 -9.92 2.54 4.72
CA ILE A 79 -9.84 3.20 6.02
C ILE A 79 -8.75 4.25 5.97
N SER A 80 -9.04 5.43 6.52
CA SER A 80 -8.06 6.51 6.65
C SER A 80 -7.95 6.98 8.09
N GLY A 81 -6.73 7.17 8.56
CA GLY A 81 -6.41 7.70 9.88
C GLY A 81 -5.83 9.10 9.80
N GLY A 82 -6.41 10.03 10.52
CA GLY A 82 -5.96 11.40 10.57
C GLY A 82 -4.94 11.68 11.68
N ALA A 83 -4.08 12.66 11.46
CA ALA A 83 -3.19 13.19 12.50
C ALA A 83 -3.96 13.85 13.66
N GLU A 84 -5.23 14.14 13.45
CA GLU A 84 -6.18 14.61 14.45
C GLU A 84 -6.69 13.52 15.40
N GLY A 85 -6.52 12.23 15.04
CA GLY A 85 -7.00 11.07 15.82
C GLY A 85 -8.32 10.50 15.34
N ASN A 86 -8.92 11.05 14.29
CA ASN A 86 -10.13 10.51 13.66
C ASN A 86 -9.79 9.37 12.72
N ILE A 87 -10.68 8.36 12.65
CA ILE A 87 -10.62 7.29 11.66
C ILE A 87 -11.90 7.37 10.82
N LYS A 88 -11.76 7.30 9.49
CA LYS A 88 -12.88 7.35 8.56
C LYS A 88 -12.88 6.11 7.66
N LEU A 89 -14.08 5.57 7.43
CA LEU A 89 -14.31 4.43 6.57
C LEU A 89 -15.00 4.91 5.29
N TRP A 90 -14.52 4.44 4.15
CA TRP A 90 -15.00 4.82 2.82
C TRP A 90 -15.39 3.59 2.02
N ASP A 91 -16.53 3.64 1.34
CA ASP A 91 -16.95 2.60 0.40
C ASP A 91 -16.51 2.98 -1.02
N LEU A 92 -15.55 2.25 -1.55
CA LEU A 92 -14.99 2.48 -2.88
C LEU A 92 -15.90 1.97 -4.02
N GLU A 93 -16.89 1.13 -3.72
CA GLU A 93 -17.87 0.65 -4.69
C GLU A 93 -19.04 1.63 -4.88
N SER A 94 -19.14 2.66 -4.06
CA SER A 94 -20.16 3.71 -4.22
C SER A 94 -20.02 4.48 -5.53
N CYS A 95 -18.88 4.40 -6.21
CA CYS A 95 -18.64 4.99 -7.52
C CYS A 95 -19.20 4.08 -8.63
N ALA A 96 -20.37 4.43 -9.18
CA ALA A 96 -20.99 3.66 -10.25
C ALA A 96 -20.29 3.80 -11.61
N ASN A 97 -19.66 4.96 -11.87
CA ASN A 97 -18.96 5.23 -13.12
C ASN A 97 -17.57 5.83 -12.84
N PRO A 98 -16.48 5.10 -13.14
CA PRO A 98 -15.12 5.55 -12.83
C PRO A 98 -14.66 6.75 -13.67
N HIS A 99 -15.32 7.07 -14.80
CA HIS A 99 -14.97 8.19 -15.68
C HIS A 99 -15.65 9.51 -15.27
N GLN A 100 -16.63 9.45 -14.37
CA GLN A 100 -17.31 10.66 -13.89
C GLN A 100 -16.72 11.14 -12.57
N VAL A 101 -16.85 12.44 -12.33
CA VAL A 101 -16.45 13.02 -11.03
C VAL A 101 -17.33 12.45 -9.94
N HIS A 102 -16.70 11.70 -9.03
CA HIS A 102 -17.36 11.10 -7.88
C HIS A 102 -16.71 11.60 -6.58
N THR A 103 -17.55 12.06 -5.65
CA THR A 103 -17.09 12.47 -4.32
C THR A 103 -17.47 11.40 -3.31
N PHE A 104 -16.46 10.65 -2.86
CA PHE A 104 -16.62 9.69 -1.78
C PHE A 104 -16.89 10.45 -0.48
N ARG A 105 -17.88 9.96 0.29
CA ARG A 105 -18.19 10.41 1.65
C ARG A 105 -17.96 9.26 2.61
N PRO A 106 -17.54 9.53 3.87
CA PRO A 106 -17.31 8.45 4.81
C PRO A 106 -18.63 7.77 5.17
N VAL A 107 -18.63 6.43 5.08
CA VAL A 107 -19.74 5.59 5.57
C VAL A 107 -19.85 5.69 7.09
N SER A 108 -18.70 5.80 7.74
CA SER A 108 -18.62 5.96 9.19
C SER A 108 -17.39 6.76 9.58
N THR A 109 -17.51 7.47 10.72
CA THR A 109 -16.40 8.22 11.30
C THR A 109 -16.29 7.89 12.79
N ILE A 110 -15.13 7.38 13.18
CA ILE A 110 -14.74 7.20 14.58
C ILE A 110 -14.05 8.49 15.02
N ALA A 111 -14.75 9.28 15.81
CA ALA A 111 -14.25 10.56 16.26
C ALA A 111 -13.16 10.39 17.34
N ARG A 112 -12.26 11.36 17.40
CA ARG A 112 -11.26 11.48 18.46
C ARG A 112 -11.94 11.53 19.82
N SER A 113 -11.39 10.81 20.80
CA SER A 113 -11.80 10.93 22.20
C SER A 113 -11.18 12.17 22.83
N THR A 114 -12.00 12.99 23.49
CA THR A 114 -11.54 14.13 24.30
C THR A 114 -11.55 13.75 25.77
N SER A 115 -10.77 14.48 26.60
CA SER A 115 -10.72 14.25 28.04
C SER A 115 -12.09 14.43 28.72
N GLU A 116 -12.96 15.24 28.15
CA GLU A 116 -14.30 15.52 28.64
C GLU A 116 -15.33 14.48 28.17
N GLN A 117 -15.15 13.95 26.97
CA GLN A 117 -15.98 12.89 26.43
C GLN A 117 -15.20 11.58 26.48
N ARG A 118 -15.57 10.66 27.38
CA ARG A 118 -15.05 9.29 27.42
C ARG A 118 -15.52 8.49 26.19
N GLY A 119 -15.06 8.92 25.01
CA GLY A 119 -15.30 8.21 23.75
C GLY A 119 -14.37 7.01 23.60
N SER A 120 -14.74 6.09 22.73
CA SER A 120 -13.90 4.92 22.37
C SER A 120 -12.72 5.29 21.48
N GLY A 121 -12.73 6.47 20.83
CA GLY A 121 -11.71 6.92 19.88
C GLY A 121 -10.30 7.07 20.47
N HIS A 122 -9.32 7.28 19.59
CA HIS A 122 -7.98 7.66 20.01
C HIS A 122 -7.91 9.10 20.49
N THR A 123 -7.02 9.40 21.43
CA THR A 123 -6.82 10.76 21.94
C THR A 123 -5.79 11.56 21.16
N HIS A 124 -4.92 10.89 20.42
CA HIS A 124 -3.85 11.48 19.61
C HIS A 124 -3.91 10.96 18.18
N GLY A 125 -3.07 11.50 17.32
CA GLY A 125 -2.99 11.13 15.90
C GLY A 125 -2.72 9.64 15.68
N ILE A 126 -3.33 9.13 14.64
CA ILE A 126 -3.16 7.73 14.21
C ILE A 126 -1.75 7.56 13.61
N THR A 127 -1.06 6.50 13.98
CA THR A 127 0.24 6.16 13.42
C THR A 127 0.15 5.14 12.30
N TYR A 128 -0.65 4.08 12.49
CA TYR A 128 -0.78 3.01 11.51
C TYR A 128 -2.16 2.35 11.58
N LEU A 129 -2.63 1.88 10.42
CA LEU A 129 -3.90 1.16 10.24
C LEU A 129 -3.66 -0.12 9.47
N ALA A 130 -4.33 -1.20 9.85
CA ALA A 130 -4.34 -2.44 9.10
C ALA A 130 -5.67 -3.18 9.29
N PHE A 131 -6.20 -3.77 8.21
CA PHE A 131 -7.28 -4.73 8.33
C PHE A 131 -6.77 -6.02 8.96
N TYR A 132 -7.65 -6.71 9.67
CA TYR A 132 -7.35 -8.05 10.16
C TYR A 132 -7.21 -9.00 8.96
N PRO A 133 -6.15 -9.84 8.92
CA PRO A 133 -5.82 -10.57 7.69
C PRO A 133 -6.80 -11.69 7.32
N PHE A 134 -7.66 -12.13 8.25
CA PHE A 134 -8.59 -13.26 8.06
C PHE A 134 -10.05 -12.83 7.96
N ASP A 135 -10.36 -11.58 8.30
CA ASP A 135 -11.73 -11.07 8.30
C ASP A 135 -11.74 -9.56 8.01
N SER A 136 -12.49 -9.15 6.99
CA SER A 136 -12.72 -7.74 6.66
C SER A 136 -13.57 -6.99 7.69
N ASN A 137 -14.25 -7.73 8.59
CA ASN A 137 -15.09 -7.14 9.63
C ASN A 137 -14.32 -6.58 10.82
N ALA A 138 -13.00 -6.70 10.83
CA ALA A 138 -12.15 -6.18 11.88
C ALA A 138 -10.94 -5.42 11.32
N PHE A 139 -10.55 -4.35 12.00
CA PHE A 139 -9.31 -3.63 11.74
C PHE A 139 -8.63 -3.16 13.02
N LEU A 140 -7.33 -2.96 12.93
CA LEU A 140 -6.47 -2.50 14.00
C LEU A 140 -6.01 -1.07 13.72
N SER A 141 -5.92 -0.28 14.78
CA SER A 141 -5.34 1.05 14.74
C SER A 141 -4.33 1.24 15.87
N SER A 142 -3.20 1.86 15.56
CA SER A 142 -2.20 2.30 16.53
C SER A 142 -2.10 3.81 16.52
N SER A 143 -1.70 4.39 17.65
CA SER A 143 -1.67 5.84 17.84
C SER A 143 -0.51 6.29 18.73
N TYR A 144 -0.23 7.58 18.68
CA TYR A 144 0.66 8.26 19.60
C TYR A 144 0.14 8.26 21.06
N ASP A 145 -1.14 7.92 21.28
CA ASP A 145 -1.73 7.75 22.62
C ASP A 145 -1.29 6.48 23.35
N LYS A 146 -0.34 5.74 22.78
CA LYS A 146 0.25 4.50 23.31
C LYS A 146 -0.69 3.30 23.30
N SER A 147 -1.86 3.42 22.68
CA SER A 147 -2.83 2.34 22.59
C SER A 147 -2.88 1.70 21.21
N LEU A 148 -3.07 0.39 21.20
CA LEU A 148 -3.50 -0.41 20.06
C LEU A 148 -4.98 -0.71 20.27
N LYS A 149 -5.81 -0.47 19.26
CA LYS A 149 -7.26 -0.68 19.33
C LYS A 149 -7.72 -1.59 18.20
N LEU A 150 -8.61 -2.52 18.56
CA LEU A 150 -9.31 -3.40 17.63
C LEU A 150 -10.74 -2.91 17.46
N TRP A 151 -11.19 -2.79 16.23
CA TRP A 151 -12.48 -2.24 15.86
C TRP A 151 -13.29 -3.23 15.02
N SER A 152 -14.61 -3.20 15.20
CA SER A 152 -15.54 -3.80 14.25
C SER A 152 -15.75 -2.84 13.08
N THR A 153 -15.54 -3.31 11.86
CA THR A 153 -15.72 -2.52 10.64
C THR A 153 -17.19 -2.20 10.41
N GLU A 154 -18.08 -3.20 10.59
CA GLU A 154 -19.51 -3.07 10.33
C GLU A 154 -20.17 -2.05 11.26
N ARG A 155 -19.87 -2.13 12.56
CA ARG A 155 -20.49 -1.27 13.58
C ARG A 155 -19.68 -0.03 13.91
N SER A 156 -18.43 0.04 13.44
CA SER A 156 -17.44 1.07 13.79
C SER A 156 -17.29 1.26 15.31
N THR A 157 -17.44 0.16 16.06
CA THR A 157 -17.36 0.15 17.52
C THR A 157 -16.04 -0.46 17.99
N LEU A 158 -15.56 0.01 19.13
CA LEU A 158 -14.36 -0.53 19.77
C LEU A 158 -14.65 -1.92 20.32
N SER A 159 -13.88 -2.91 19.89
CA SER A 159 -13.94 -4.28 20.40
C SER A 159 -12.96 -4.51 21.54
N ALA A 160 -11.71 -4.02 21.40
CA ALA A 160 -10.69 -4.14 22.43
C ALA A 160 -9.69 -2.97 22.37
N SER A 161 -9.10 -2.64 23.52
CA SER A 161 -8.06 -1.61 23.63
C SER A 161 -6.92 -2.11 24.50
N PHE A 162 -5.69 -1.99 23.99
CA PHE A 162 -4.47 -2.44 24.63
C PHE A 162 -3.54 -1.26 24.85
N ASP A 163 -3.25 -0.92 26.09
CA ASP A 163 -2.28 0.11 26.44
C ASP A 163 -0.88 -0.52 26.58
N LEU A 164 0.06 -0.06 25.77
CA LEU A 164 1.44 -0.55 25.79
C LEU A 164 2.39 0.37 26.57
N ASN A 165 1.89 1.46 27.13
CA ASN A 165 2.69 2.47 27.83
C ASN A 165 3.83 3.10 27.00
N ALA A 166 3.83 2.89 25.70
CA ALA A 166 4.83 3.39 24.76
C ALA A 166 4.17 3.78 23.44
N THR A 167 4.65 4.82 22.80
CA THR A 167 4.19 5.20 21.46
C THR A 167 4.37 4.04 20.49
N ILE A 168 3.32 3.73 19.74
CA ILE A 168 3.32 2.66 18.76
C ILE A 168 3.50 3.30 17.39
N TYR A 169 4.55 2.95 16.67
CA TYR A 169 4.83 3.48 15.34
C TYR A 169 4.13 2.69 14.24
N SER A 170 4.16 1.36 14.34
CA SER A 170 3.47 0.45 13.43
C SER A 170 3.10 -0.84 14.14
N HIS A 171 2.21 -1.60 13.54
CA HIS A 171 1.86 -2.94 13.99
C HIS A 171 1.68 -3.86 12.79
N SER A 172 1.82 -5.16 13.01
CA SER A 172 1.59 -6.16 11.98
C SER A 172 1.02 -7.44 12.57
N THR A 173 0.21 -8.14 11.77
CA THR A 173 -0.37 -9.43 12.06
C THR A 173 0.10 -10.46 11.05
N SER A 174 0.23 -11.70 11.45
CA SER A 174 0.59 -12.77 10.51
C SER A 174 -0.58 -13.04 9.55
N PRO A 175 -0.34 -13.14 8.24
CA PRO A 175 -1.38 -13.42 7.27
C PRO A 175 -1.79 -14.89 7.19
N ILE A 176 -1.07 -15.80 7.85
CA ILE A 176 -1.25 -17.27 7.75
C ILE A 176 -1.38 -17.97 9.10
N ALA A 177 -1.05 -17.30 10.20
CA ALA A 177 -0.96 -17.94 11.52
C ALA A 177 -2.31 -18.14 12.17
N ASP A 178 -2.47 -19.26 12.87
CA ASP A 178 -3.61 -19.54 13.75
C ASP A 178 -3.55 -18.76 15.07
N HIS A 179 -2.38 -18.20 15.41
CA HIS A 179 -2.24 -17.35 16.59
C HIS A 179 -2.75 -15.93 16.34
N LEU A 180 -3.34 -15.33 17.37
CA LEU A 180 -3.89 -13.98 17.33
C LEU A 180 -2.89 -12.91 17.83
N LEU A 181 -1.58 -13.12 17.56
CA LEU A 181 -0.53 -12.21 18.00
C LEU A 181 -0.38 -11.02 17.03
N VAL A 182 -0.34 -9.83 17.61
CA VAL A 182 -0.01 -8.58 16.92
C VAL A 182 1.38 -8.14 17.37
N ALA A 183 2.29 -7.97 16.42
CA ALA A 183 3.61 -7.41 16.68
C ALA A 183 3.54 -5.89 16.60
N CYS A 184 3.91 -5.20 17.68
CA CYS A 184 3.89 -3.74 17.77
C CYS A 184 5.32 -3.19 17.82
N ALA A 185 5.63 -2.32 16.86
CA ALA A 185 6.83 -1.49 16.86
C ALA A 185 6.63 -0.31 17.80
N THR A 186 7.47 -0.20 18.83
CA THR A 186 7.29 0.80 19.88
C THR A 186 8.50 1.71 20.01
N GLN A 187 8.31 2.82 20.71
CA GLN A 187 9.40 3.74 21.07
C GLN A 187 10.52 3.07 21.87
N HIS A 188 10.23 1.93 22.50
CA HIS A 188 11.24 1.15 23.20
C HIS A 188 12.07 0.28 22.25
N SER A 189 13.19 -0.23 22.71
CA SER A 189 14.08 -1.12 21.94
C SER A 189 13.53 -2.54 21.76
N HIS A 190 12.38 -2.85 22.34
CA HIS A 190 11.76 -4.17 22.26
C HIS A 190 10.44 -4.13 21.48
N VAL A 191 10.19 -5.18 20.75
CA VAL A 191 8.89 -5.42 20.07
C VAL A 191 7.92 -5.99 21.10
N ARG A 192 6.72 -5.42 21.17
CA ARG A 192 5.65 -5.95 22.01
C ARG A 192 4.76 -6.87 21.20
N LEU A 193 4.58 -8.10 21.66
CA LEU A 193 3.60 -9.03 21.12
C LEU A 193 2.34 -8.97 21.97
N VAL A 194 1.24 -8.58 21.36
CA VAL A 194 -0.09 -8.49 21.98
C VAL A 194 -0.93 -9.64 21.48
N ASP A 195 -1.48 -10.44 22.37
CA ASP A 195 -2.45 -11.47 22.03
C ASP A 195 -3.87 -10.90 22.11
N LEU A 196 -4.55 -10.87 20.98
CA LEU A 196 -5.93 -10.37 20.89
C LEU A 196 -6.92 -11.23 21.67
N LYS A 197 -6.61 -12.52 21.93
CA LYS A 197 -7.48 -13.42 22.66
C LYS A 197 -7.42 -13.18 24.16
N SER A 198 -6.22 -13.10 24.71
CA SER A 198 -6.04 -12.89 26.16
C SER A 198 -6.17 -11.43 26.57
N GLY A 199 -6.10 -10.51 25.62
CA GLY A 199 -6.17 -9.08 25.88
C GLY A 199 -4.92 -8.50 26.55
N SER A 200 -3.80 -9.22 26.53
CA SER A 200 -2.58 -8.83 27.22
C SER A 200 -1.33 -8.82 26.32
N ALA A 201 -0.34 -8.03 26.69
CA ALA A 201 0.98 -8.12 26.09
C ALA A 201 1.70 -9.36 26.64
N VAL A 202 1.76 -10.41 25.82
CA VAL A 202 2.23 -11.75 26.25
C VAL A 202 3.75 -11.82 26.31
N GLN A 203 4.44 -11.18 25.34
CA GLN A 203 5.87 -11.32 25.18
C GLN A 203 6.52 -10.03 24.68
N ALA A 204 7.76 -9.81 25.10
CA ALA A 204 8.61 -8.75 24.55
C ALA A 204 9.85 -9.38 23.90
N LEU A 205 10.07 -9.10 22.62
CA LEU A 205 11.29 -9.48 21.94
C LEU A 205 12.31 -8.37 22.16
N VAL A 206 13.29 -8.66 23.02
CA VAL A 206 14.25 -7.65 23.48
C VAL A 206 15.36 -7.50 22.46
N ALA A 207 15.52 -6.28 21.94
CA ALA A 207 16.64 -5.88 21.10
C ALA A 207 17.37 -4.71 21.76
N HIS A 208 18.68 -4.63 21.54
CA HIS A 208 19.47 -3.47 21.90
C HIS A 208 19.66 -2.61 20.64
N GLY A 209 19.54 -1.30 20.73
CA GLY A 209 19.82 -0.42 19.59
C GLY A 209 18.74 0.61 19.25
N GLY A 210 17.91 1.00 20.22
CA GLY A 210 16.95 2.09 20.06
C GLY A 210 15.55 1.64 19.63
N PRO A 211 14.67 2.57 19.30
CA PRO A 211 13.29 2.32 18.94
C PRO A 211 13.11 1.32 17.80
N VAL A 212 12.00 0.59 17.84
CA VAL A 212 11.53 -0.24 16.73
C VAL A 212 10.58 0.60 15.89
N LEU A 213 10.84 0.74 14.59
CA LEU A 213 10.05 1.59 13.72
C LEU A 213 9.08 0.81 12.82
N SER A 214 9.46 -0.41 12.42
CA SER A 214 8.66 -1.22 11.52
C SER A 214 8.68 -2.70 11.91
N THR A 215 7.57 -3.38 11.63
CA THR A 215 7.40 -4.83 11.84
C THR A 215 6.69 -5.44 10.65
N ALA A 216 7.09 -6.65 10.26
CA ALA A 216 6.44 -7.39 9.18
C ALA A 216 6.54 -8.90 9.43
N TRP A 217 5.40 -9.59 9.44
CA TRP A 217 5.34 -11.05 9.53
C TRP A 217 5.63 -11.70 8.19
N SER A 218 6.28 -12.86 8.24
CA SER A 218 6.47 -13.69 7.06
C SER A 218 5.13 -14.24 6.55
N PRO A 219 4.83 -14.15 5.25
CA PRO A 219 3.65 -14.76 4.68
C PRO A 219 3.81 -16.28 4.45
N ARG A 220 4.99 -16.82 4.70
CA ARG A 220 5.32 -18.24 4.50
C ARG A 220 5.47 -19.03 5.80
N HIS A 221 5.93 -18.35 6.86
CA HIS A 221 6.18 -18.96 8.17
C HIS A 221 5.47 -18.16 9.25
N ASP A 222 4.53 -18.79 9.92
CA ASP A 222 3.67 -18.19 10.95
C ASP A 222 4.44 -17.63 12.17
N HIS A 223 5.60 -18.19 12.45
CA HIS A 223 6.43 -17.86 13.60
C HIS A 223 7.62 -16.93 13.31
N ILE A 224 7.78 -16.49 12.04
CA ILE A 224 8.88 -15.63 11.64
C ILE A 224 8.41 -14.18 11.52
N LEU A 225 9.10 -13.31 12.24
CA LEU A 225 8.86 -11.86 12.27
C LEU A 225 10.13 -11.11 11.87
N ALA A 226 10.02 -10.13 10.98
CA ALA A 226 11.07 -9.16 10.68
C ALA A 226 10.78 -7.83 11.38
N THR A 227 11.84 -7.18 11.90
CA THR A 227 11.72 -5.89 12.60
C THR A 227 12.83 -4.93 12.18
N GLY A 228 12.46 -3.68 11.91
CA GLY A 228 13.37 -2.59 11.57
C GLY A 228 13.56 -1.63 12.74
N HIS A 229 14.79 -1.29 12.99
CA HIS A 229 15.20 -0.54 14.17
C HIS A 229 15.88 0.78 13.82
N ALA A 230 15.92 1.69 14.80
CA ALA A 230 16.57 2.97 14.65
C ALA A 230 18.11 2.89 14.55
N ASP A 231 18.70 1.75 14.92
CA ASP A 231 20.13 1.50 14.78
C ASP A 231 20.55 1.03 13.36
N GLY A 232 19.65 1.06 12.39
CA GLY A 232 19.90 0.60 11.02
C GLY A 232 19.87 -0.91 10.85
N LYS A 233 19.50 -1.67 11.88
CA LYS A 233 19.47 -3.12 11.84
C LYS A 233 18.07 -3.63 11.47
N VAL A 234 18.04 -4.68 10.67
CA VAL A 234 16.87 -5.53 10.47
C VAL A 234 17.12 -6.85 11.16
N ARG A 235 16.24 -7.19 12.09
CA ARG A 235 16.30 -8.44 12.87
C ARG A 235 15.18 -9.37 12.46
N ILE A 236 15.54 -10.63 12.25
CA ILE A 236 14.60 -11.71 12.00
C ILE A 236 14.47 -12.53 13.27
N TRP A 237 13.24 -12.75 13.71
CA TRP A 237 12.90 -13.44 14.94
C TRP A 237 12.13 -14.71 14.68
N ASP A 238 12.39 -15.72 15.50
CA ASP A 238 11.49 -16.86 15.67
C ASP A 238 10.80 -16.71 17.03
N ILE A 239 9.50 -16.41 17.03
CA ILE A 239 8.74 -16.15 18.27
C ILE A 239 8.63 -17.34 19.21
N ARG A 240 8.89 -18.55 18.72
CA ARG A 240 8.88 -19.79 19.53
C ARG A 240 10.10 -19.89 20.43
N ARG A 241 11.15 -19.15 20.10
CA ARG A 241 12.42 -19.13 20.87
C ARG A 241 12.42 -17.94 21.82
N ALA A 242 12.59 -18.20 23.10
CA ALA A 242 12.71 -17.15 24.09
C ALA A 242 13.94 -16.28 23.81
N GLY A 243 13.71 -15.03 23.38
CA GLY A 243 14.74 -14.03 23.15
C GLY A 243 15.63 -14.21 21.92
N GLY A 244 15.27 -15.13 21.00
CA GLY A 244 16.15 -15.51 19.90
C GLY A 244 16.00 -14.67 18.62
N VAL A 245 16.91 -13.72 18.39
CA VAL A 245 17.19 -13.22 17.06
C VAL A 245 17.71 -14.38 16.21
N LEU A 246 16.99 -14.75 15.16
CA LEU A 246 17.38 -15.81 14.25
C LEU A 246 18.51 -15.36 13.33
N SER A 247 18.40 -14.12 12.81
CA SER A 247 19.35 -13.55 11.86
C SER A 247 19.34 -12.02 11.93
N LEU A 248 20.47 -11.42 11.57
CA LEU A 248 20.61 -10.00 11.23
C LEU A 248 20.92 -9.89 9.74
N LEU A 249 20.25 -8.98 9.07
CA LEU A 249 20.55 -8.66 7.68
C LEU A 249 21.75 -7.70 7.63
N ASP A 250 22.73 -8.02 6.78
CA ASP A 250 23.95 -7.23 6.62
C ASP A 250 24.08 -6.74 5.18
N GLN A 251 24.19 -5.43 4.99
CA GLN A 251 24.30 -4.82 3.66
C GLN A 251 25.57 -5.27 2.90
N GLU A 252 26.59 -5.72 3.61
CA GLU A 252 27.84 -6.22 3.01
C GLU A 252 27.72 -7.70 2.61
N ASP A 253 26.68 -8.41 3.07
CA ASP A 253 26.46 -9.82 2.77
C ASP A 253 25.66 -9.96 1.49
N SER A 254 26.33 -10.37 0.40
CA SER A 254 25.70 -10.58 -0.91
C SER A 254 25.53 -12.06 -1.23
N LEU A 255 24.70 -12.36 -2.23
CA LEU A 255 24.48 -13.72 -2.74
C LEU A 255 25.84 -14.38 -3.11
N GLY A 256 26.20 -15.45 -2.40
CA GLY A 256 27.42 -16.21 -2.61
C GLY A 256 28.51 -16.08 -1.52
N VAL A 257 28.47 -15.06 -0.68
CA VAL A 257 29.45 -14.89 0.41
C VAL A 257 29.05 -15.69 1.67
N VAL A 258 27.77 -15.86 1.91
CA VAL A 258 27.21 -16.53 3.09
C VAL A 258 27.66 -17.99 3.23
N HIS A 259 27.89 -18.68 2.12
CA HIS A 259 28.28 -20.09 2.13
C HIS A 259 29.69 -20.35 2.67
N LYS A 260 30.60 -19.40 2.55
CA LYS A 260 31.99 -19.59 3.04
C LYS A 260 32.08 -19.53 4.56
N TYR A 261 31.26 -18.73 5.22
CA TYR A 261 31.25 -18.62 6.69
C TYR A 261 30.51 -19.78 7.36
N ARG A 262 29.51 -20.37 6.71
CA ARG A 262 28.77 -21.52 7.26
C ARG A 262 29.63 -22.79 7.38
N HIS A 263 30.56 -23.00 6.45
CA HIS A 263 31.39 -24.21 6.45
C HIS A 263 32.64 -24.11 7.32
N ALA A 264 33.16 -22.90 7.57
CA ALA A 264 34.37 -22.74 8.37
C ALA A 264 34.13 -22.85 9.88
N VAL A 265 32.89 -22.69 10.36
CA VAL A 265 32.55 -22.68 11.79
C VAL A 265 31.94 -24.01 12.25
N ALA A 266 31.60 -24.91 11.32
CA ALA A 266 30.83 -26.13 11.61
C ALA A 266 31.65 -27.27 12.26
N ALA A 267 32.99 -27.14 12.40
CA ALA A 267 33.78 -28.27 12.80
C ALA A 267 33.96 -28.45 14.33
N ASP A 268 33.84 -27.40 15.17
CA ASP A 268 34.27 -27.52 16.58
C ASP A 268 33.46 -26.71 17.64
N ILE A 269 32.30 -26.17 17.35
CA ILE A 269 31.57 -25.35 18.32
C ILE A 269 30.12 -25.83 18.48
N ASN A 270 29.67 -25.96 19.76
CA ASN A 270 28.29 -26.27 20.13
C ASN A 270 27.28 -25.40 19.33
N PRO A 271 26.28 -26.01 18.68
CA PRO A 271 25.35 -25.30 17.80
C PRO A 271 24.51 -24.20 18.51
N ASP A 272 24.44 -24.22 19.82
CA ASP A 272 23.69 -23.24 20.63
C ASP A 272 24.46 -21.95 20.96
N GLN A 273 25.78 -21.88 20.68
CA GLN A 273 26.62 -20.73 21.01
C GLN A 273 27.10 -19.90 19.82
N VAL A 274 26.77 -20.28 18.60
CA VAL A 274 27.23 -19.54 17.42
C VAL A 274 26.26 -18.40 17.10
N THR A 275 26.63 -17.20 17.52
CA THR A 275 26.04 -15.97 16.97
C THR A 275 26.38 -15.91 15.48
N ARG A 276 25.41 -16.23 14.64
CA ARG A 276 25.52 -16.36 13.17
C ARG A 276 25.65 -15.02 12.45
N PHE A 277 26.04 -13.95 13.13
CA PHE A 277 26.08 -12.61 12.55
C PHE A 277 27.24 -11.81 13.14
N ARG A 278 27.78 -10.93 12.32
CA ARG A 278 28.82 -10.00 12.74
C ARG A 278 28.20 -8.97 13.70
N ALA A 279 28.92 -8.60 14.76
CA ALA A 279 28.47 -7.56 15.70
C ALA A 279 28.23 -6.20 15.01
N SER A 280 28.94 -5.96 13.89
CA SER A 280 28.82 -4.76 13.05
C SER A 280 27.74 -4.87 11.96
N ALA A 281 27.02 -6.00 11.83
CA ALA A 281 26.01 -6.20 10.80
C ALA A 281 24.94 -5.11 10.86
N ARG A 282 24.71 -4.43 9.75
CA ARG A 282 23.68 -3.41 9.56
C ARG A 282 23.01 -3.60 8.20
N ALA A 283 21.70 -3.48 8.19
CA ALA A 283 20.93 -3.49 6.94
C ALA A 283 20.97 -2.13 6.23
N HIS A 284 21.00 -1.04 7.00
CA HIS A 284 21.08 0.34 6.52
C HIS A 284 22.04 1.15 7.37
N ASP A 285 22.58 2.23 6.81
CA ASP A 285 23.46 3.14 7.53
C ASP A 285 22.69 3.99 8.56
N GLU A 286 21.39 4.20 8.31
CA GLU A 286 20.47 4.93 9.18
C GLU A 286 19.26 4.06 9.57
N ALA A 287 18.31 4.66 10.29
CA ALA A 287 17.15 3.95 10.84
C ALA A 287 16.28 3.30 9.74
N VAL A 288 15.82 2.08 10.04
CA VAL A 288 14.94 1.31 9.14
C VAL A 288 13.48 1.58 9.50
N ASN A 289 12.81 2.33 8.65
CA ASN A 289 11.43 2.76 8.86
C ASN A 289 10.38 1.99 8.05
N GLY A 290 10.78 1.18 7.08
CA GLY A 290 9.87 0.36 6.28
C GLY A 290 10.37 -1.06 6.14
N LEU A 291 9.45 -2.02 6.26
CA LEU A 291 9.66 -3.44 6.03
C LEU A 291 8.43 -4.03 5.35
N GLN A 292 8.66 -4.82 4.32
CA GLN A 292 7.63 -5.58 3.63
C GLN A 292 8.20 -6.90 3.12
N TRP A 293 7.39 -7.96 3.20
CA TRP A 293 7.68 -9.22 2.54
C TRP A 293 7.01 -9.22 1.15
N THR A 294 7.60 -9.92 0.20
CA THR A 294 6.89 -10.29 -1.03
C THR A 294 5.77 -11.27 -0.70
N SER A 295 4.73 -11.33 -1.52
CA SER A 295 3.54 -12.15 -1.26
C SER A 295 3.86 -13.65 -1.20
N ASP A 296 4.90 -14.09 -1.90
CA ASP A 296 5.42 -15.47 -1.90
C ASP A 296 6.38 -15.75 -0.73
N GLY A 297 6.78 -14.70 0.02
CA GLY A 297 7.70 -14.82 1.15
C GLY A 297 9.15 -15.12 0.79
N ASN A 298 9.53 -14.98 -0.47
CA ASN A 298 10.88 -15.27 -0.93
C ASN A 298 11.85 -14.12 -0.68
N TYR A 299 11.33 -12.88 -0.65
CA TYR A 299 12.14 -11.68 -0.45
C TYR A 299 11.60 -10.80 0.67
N ILE A 300 12.52 -10.07 1.30
CA ILE A 300 12.23 -9.00 2.27
C ILE A 300 12.70 -7.71 1.64
N ILE A 301 11.86 -6.68 1.70
CA ILE A 301 12.20 -5.34 1.26
C ILE A 301 12.32 -4.46 2.50
N SER A 302 13.44 -3.75 2.63
CA SER A 302 13.66 -2.79 3.70
C SER A 302 13.94 -1.40 3.15
N SER A 303 13.44 -0.37 3.81
CA SER A 303 13.77 1.03 3.52
C SER A 303 14.42 1.69 4.73
N GLY A 304 15.49 2.41 4.49
CA GLY A 304 16.21 3.18 5.51
C GLY A 304 16.13 4.68 5.26
N LEU A 305 16.38 5.46 6.30
CA LEU A 305 16.53 6.92 6.20
C LEU A 305 17.80 7.34 5.44
N ASP A 306 18.62 6.37 5.05
CA ASP A 306 19.78 6.52 4.15
C ASP A 306 19.38 6.71 2.67
N ASP A 307 18.11 7.03 2.38
CA ASP A 307 17.54 7.18 1.05
C ASP A 307 17.73 5.93 0.16
N ARG A 308 17.77 4.75 0.78
CA ARG A 308 17.94 3.48 0.09
C ARG A 308 16.85 2.47 0.41
N ILE A 309 16.52 1.68 -0.59
CA ILE A 309 15.69 0.47 -0.47
C ILE A 309 16.59 -0.70 -0.80
N ARG A 310 16.53 -1.76 0.01
CA ARG A 310 17.26 -3.01 -0.22
C ARG A 310 16.31 -4.19 -0.26
N VAL A 311 16.66 -5.15 -1.09
CA VAL A 311 15.94 -6.41 -1.27
C VAL A 311 16.83 -7.54 -0.78
N TRP A 312 16.27 -8.41 0.04
CA TRP A 312 16.97 -9.50 0.71
C TRP A 312 16.34 -10.82 0.31
N ASP A 313 17.15 -11.81 0.03
CA ASP A 313 16.69 -13.19 -0.08
C ASP A 313 16.30 -13.71 1.31
N ALA A 314 15.05 -14.08 1.49
CA ALA A 314 14.53 -14.52 2.78
C ALA A 314 15.13 -15.84 3.27
N ALA A 315 15.53 -16.72 2.36
CA ALA A 315 16.09 -18.02 2.70
C ALA A 315 17.52 -17.92 3.24
N THR A 316 18.32 -17.03 2.65
CA THR A 316 19.75 -16.87 2.98
C THR A 316 20.03 -15.65 3.86
N GLY A 317 19.17 -14.64 3.85
CA GLY A 317 19.39 -13.33 4.44
C GLY A 317 20.35 -12.45 3.64
N ALA A 318 20.73 -12.86 2.44
CA ALA A 318 21.69 -12.15 1.60
C ALA A 318 21.07 -10.96 0.87
N ASN A 319 21.86 -9.91 0.73
CA ASN A 319 21.50 -8.74 -0.08
C ASN A 319 21.53 -9.09 -1.57
N THR A 320 20.44 -8.85 -2.30
CA THR A 320 20.37 -9.07 -3.76
C THR A 320 21.15 -8.03 -4.56
N LEU A 321 21.65 -6.97 -3.92
CA LEU A 321 22.37 -5.84 -4.52
C LEU A 321 21.54 -5.04 -5.54
N THR A 322 20.21 -5.19 -5.51
CA THR A 322 19.32 -4.39 -6.35
C THR A 322 19.43 -2.90 -5.98
N SER A 323 19.65 -2.06 -6.98
CA SER A 323 19.76 -0.61 -6.81
C SER A 323 18.59 0.10 -7.48
N PHE A 324 17.85 0.91 -6.71
CA PHE A 324 16.73 1.72 -7.22
C PHE A 324 17.14 3.14 -7.63
N GLY A 325 18.45 3.39 -7.64
CA GLY A 325 19.02 4.67 -8.07
C GLY A 325 18.84 5.81 -7.05
N PRO A 326 19.24 7.03 -7.42
CA PRO A 326 19.31 8.17 -6.50
C PRO A 326 17.99 8.94 -6.35
N LEU A 327 16.90 8.47 -6.98
CA LEU A 327 15.60 9.15 -6.95
C LEU A 327 14.82 8.89 -5.66
N ILE A 328 15.21 7.87 -4.88
CA ILE A 328 14.58 7.52 -3.62
C ILE A 328 14.82 8.64 -2.61
N GLN A 329 13.74 9.08 -1.95
CA GLN A 329 13.76 10.02 -0.85
C GLN A 329 13.04 9.39 0.34
N ASN A 330 13.75 9.28 1.47
CA ASN A 330 13.21 8.73 2.70
C ASN A 330 13.80 9.47 3.91
N ARG A 331 13.35 10.67 4.16
CA ARG A 331 13.92 11.59 5.16
C ARG A 331 13.14 11.66 6.47
N HIS A 332 12.08 10.87 6.60
CA HIS A 332 11.16 11.00 7.71
C HIS A 332 11.09 9.71 8.52
N ALA A 333 11.28 9.81 9.82
CA ALA A 333 11.30 8.66 10.75
C ALA A 333 9.92 7.97 10.94
N ARG A 334 8.89 8.34 10.16
CA ARG A 334 7.62 7.63 10.15
C ARG A 334 7.75 6.31 9.42
N THR A 335 6.88 5.36 9.75
CA THR A 335 6.77 4.11 9.01
C THR A 335 6.51 4.40 7.53
N ALA A 336 7.40 3.93 6.68
CA ALA A 336 7.27 4.06 5.24
C ALA A 336 6.30 2.99 4.71
N SER A 337 5.39 3.42 3.84
CA SER A 337 4.51 2.48 3.13
C SER A 337 5.24 1.93 1.91
N ILE A 338 5.51 0.65 1.94
CA ILE A 338 6.07 -0.11 0.81
C ILE A 338 4.92 -0.95 0.25
N VAL A 339 4.67 -0.86 -1.04
CA VAL A 339 3.68 -1.69 -1.73
C VAL A 339 4.39 -2.48 -2.81
N VAL A 340 4.14 -3.79 -2.83
CA VAL A 340 4.68 -4.71 -3.84
C VAL A 340 3.53 -5.45 -4.49
N THR A 341 3.54 -5.55 -5.81
CA THR A 341 2.53 -6.33 -6.54
C THR A 341 2.66 -7.81 -6.17
N PRO A 342 1.54 -8.54 -6.04
CA PRO A 342 1.59 -9.98 -5.80
C PRO A 342 2.36 -10.73 -6.87
N ALA A 343 3.10 -11.76 -6.46
CA ALA A 343 3.81 -12.63 -7.37
C ALA A 343 2.84 -13.28 -8.38
N GLY A 344 3.21 -13.24 -9.66
CA GLY A 344 2.41 -13.83 -10.75
C GLY A 344 1.23 -12.97 -11.22
N MET A 345 1.10 -11.73 -10.79
CA MET A 345 0.11 -10.78 -11.30
C MET A 345 0.61 -10.04 -12.56
N SER A 346 1.87 -9.74 -12.64
CA SER A 346 2.55 -9.10 -13.76
C SER A 346 3.74 -9.93 -14.21
N GLU A 347 4.31 -9.63 -15.36
CA GLU A 347 5.51 -10.32 -15.86
C GLU A 347 6.66 -10.28 -14.85
N ARG A 348 6.78 -9.14 -14.14
CA ARG A 348 7.77 -8.92 -13.08
C ARG A 348 7.11 -8.19 -11.92
N GLU A 349 7.52 -8.50 -10.71
CA GLU A 349 7.03 -7.81 -9.52
C GLU A 349 7.42 -6.33 -9.56
N VAL A 350 6.47 -5.49 -9.19
CA VAL A 350 6.62 -4.04 -9.19
C VAL A 350 6.60 -3.52 -7.76
N LEU A 351 7.62 -2.75 -7.42
CA LEU A 351 7.70 -1.99 -6.18
C LEU A 351 7.10 -0.60 -6.40
N VAL A 352 6.14 -0.23 -5.57
CA VAL A 352 5.56 1.12 -5.53
C VAL A 352 6.10 1.84 -4.31
N TRP A 353 6.79 2.93 -4.52
CA TRP A 353 7.43 3.73 -3.48
C TRP A 353 6.89 5.16 -3.48
N ALA A 354 6.57 5.67 -2.30
CA ALA A 354 6.15 7.06 -2.12
C ALA A 354 7.32 7.94 -1.71
N ASN A 355 7.74 8.82 -2.60
CA ASN A 355 8.55 9.98 -2.27
C ASN A 355 7.69 11.07 -1.64
N ASP A 356 8.28 12.21 -1.28
CA ASP A 356 7.55 13.31 -0.67
C ASP A 356 6.38 13.80 -1.54
N GLN A 357 6.54 13.90 -2.87
CA GLN A 357 5.54 14.50 -3.77
C GLN A 357 5.19 13.65 -4.99
N GLU A 358 5.86 12.53 -5.19
CA GLU A 358 5.64 11.65 -6.32
C GLU A 358 5.66 10.19 -5.88
N ILE A 359 4.99 9.34 -6.63
CA ILE A 359 5.03 7.90 -6.45
C ILE A 359 5.90 7.33 -7.56
N LEU A 360 6.87 6.50 -7.20
CA LEU A 360 7.79 5.85 -8.11
C LEU A 360 7.42 4.37 -8.22
N LEU A 361 7.34 3.87 -9.44
CA LEU A 361 7.16 2.45 -9.75
C LEU A 361 8.46 1.89 -10.29
N PHE A 362 8.96 0.83 -9.67
CA PHE A 362 10.18 0.14 -10.08
C PHE A 362 9.94 -1.35 -10.29
N HIS A 363 10.71 -1.96 -11.17
CA HIS A 363 10.85 -3.41 -11.15
C HIS A 363 11.61 -3.83 -9.88
N LEU A 364 11.04 -4.75 -9.10
CA LEU A 364 11.58 -5.14 -7.79
C LEU A 364 12.99 -5.73 -7.87
N HIS A 365 13.24 -6.61 -8.84
CA HIS A 365 14.49 -7.35 -8.92
C HIS A 365 15.61 -6.64 -9.68
N ASP A 366 15.24 -5.80 -10.65
CA ASP A 366 16.22 -5.08 -11.49
C ASP A 366 16.46 -3.65 -11.00
N GLY A 367 15.58 -3.11 -10.17
CA GLY A 367 15.63 -1.72 -9.73
C GLY A 367 15.34 -0.69 -10.82
N THR A 368 14.89 -1.13 -12.01
CA THR A 368 14.61 -0.24 -13.13
C THR A 368 13.34 0.57 -12.89
N LEU A 369 13.42 1.89 -13.09
CA LEU A 369 12.27 2.78 -12.98
C LEU A 369 11.30 2.55 -14.14
N LEU A 370 10.03 2.28 -13.82
CA LEU A 370 8.95 2.10 -14.80
C LEU A 370 8.24 3.43 -15.08
N THR A 371 7.73 4.06 -14.02
CA THR A 371 6.86 5.24 -14.13
C THR A 371 7.04 6.14 -12.92
N ARG A 372 6.83 7.44 -13.13
CA ARG A 372 6.78 8.48 -12.09
C ARG A 372 5.40 9.10 -12.08
N LEU A 373 4.67 8.91 -11.00
CA LEU A 373 3.33 9.44 -10.83
C LEU A 373 3.40 10.77 -10.06
N ARG A 374 3.07 11.86 -10.72
CA ARG A 374 3.06 13.21 -10.14
C ARG A 374 1.63 13.74 -10.12
N SER A 375 1.21 14.34 -9.03
CA SER A 375 -0.09 14.98 -8.95
C SER A 375 -0.09 16.30 -9.74
N PRO A 376 -1.09 16.54 -10.60
CA PRO A 376 -1.22 17.82 -11.27
C PRO A 376 -1.44 18.93 -10.22
N GLY A 377 -0.84 20.08 -10.43
CA GLY A 377 -0.96 21.26 -9.55
C GLY A 377 0.13 21.42 -8.49
N THR A 378 1.11 20.51 -8.42
CA THR A 378 2.27 20.66 -7.53
C THR A 378 3.36 21.59 -8.07
N ILE A 379 3.28 21.95 -9.35
CA ILE A 379 4.22 22.88 -9.99
C ILE A 379 3.55 24.26 -10.08
N ASN A 380 3.69 25.06 -9.03
CA ASN A 380 3.43 26.50 -9.15
C ASN A 380 4.60 27.14 -9.92
N PRO A 381 4.37 27.80 -11.08
CA PRO A 381 5.43 28.46 -11.84
C PRO A 381 6.09 29.61 -11.09
N ALA A 382 5.51 30.09 -9.99
CA ALA A 382 6.06 31.12 -9.11
C ALA A 382 7.04 30.60 -8.04
N GLY A 383 7.38 29.27 -8.08
CA GLY A 383 8.18 28.62 -7.04
C GLY A 383 7.36 28.31 -5.78
N PRO A 384 7.48 27.09 -5.26
CA PRO A 384 6.74 26.73 -4.05
C PRO A 384 7.28 27.51 -2.86
N ARG A 385 6.41 28.15 -2.11
CA ARG A 385 6.76 28.63 -0.78
C ARG A 385 7.16 27.41 0.03
N SER A 386 8.31 27.40 0.68
CA SER A 386 8.91 26.27 1.38
C SER A 386 7.94 25.56 2.37
N ASN A 387 6.95 26.27 2.90
CA ASN A 387 5.92 25.73 3.80
C ASN A 387 4.82 24.92 3.09
N GLU A 388 4.59 25.11 1.80
CA GLU A 388 3.56 24.34 1.06
C GLU A 388 4.09 22.99 0.60
N LEU A 389 5.38 22.90 0.28
CA LEU A 389 6.06 21.65 -0.08
C LEU A 389 5.95 20.59 1.04
N GLY A 390 6.16 21.01 2.30
CA GLY A 390 6.05 20.09 3.44
C GLY A 390 4.63 19.62 3.73
N ARG A 391 3.61 20.43 3.40
CA ARG A 391 2.20 20.07 3.63
C ARG A 391 1.63 19.08 2.63
N ASN A 392 2.15 19.05 1.41
CA ASN A 392 1.67 18.17 0.35
C ASN A 392 2.38 16.80 0.30
N ARG A 393 3.16 16.47 1.33
CA ARG A 393 3.90 15.22 1.37
C ARG A 393 2.99 14.01 1.47
N ILE A 394 3.35 12.95 0.73
CA ILE A 394 2.72 11.64 0.83
C ILE A 394 3.14 10.98 2.14
N SER A 395 2.18 10.52 2.91
CA SER A 395 2.39 9.87 4.22
C SER A 395 2.19 8.36 4.16
N SER A 396 1.28 7.89 3.29
CA SER A 396 0.95 6.48 3.13
C SER A 396 0.42 6.23 1.72
N ILE A 397 0.71 5.06 1.20
CA ILE A 397 0.15 4.55 -0.05
C ILE A 397 -0.47 3.19 0.19
N VAL A 398 -1.57 2.92 -0.48
CA VAL A 398 -2.20 1.61 -0.52
C VAL A 398 -2.62 1.28 -1.95
N TRP A 399 -2.57 0.01 -2.28
CA TRP A 399 -2.99 -0.48 -3.56
C TRP A 399 -4.24 -1.34 -3.40
N ARG A 400 -5.29 -0.96 -4.11
CA ARG A 400 -6.51 -1.74 -4.26
C ARG A 400 -6.31 -2.70 -5.41
N SER A 401 -6.00 -3.97 -5.11
CA SER A 401 -6.09 -5.02 -6.12
C SER A 401 -7.57 -5.33 -6.36
N THR A 402 -7.95 -5.54 -7.59
CA THR A 402 -9.32 -5.96 -7.89
C THR A 402 -9.53 -7.38 -7.38
N GLY A 403 -10.48 -7.52 -6.47
CA GLY A 403 -11.04 -8.81 -6.10
C GLY A 403 -10.03 -9.86 -5.66
N GLY A 404 -9.20 -9.53 -4.67
CA GLY A 404 -8.32 -10.50 -4.02
C GLY A 404 -9.05 -11.52 -3.14
N GLY A 405 -10.38 -11.50 -3.12
CA GLY A 405 -11.18 -12.54 -2.50
C GLY A 405 -11.08 -13.81 -3.31
N ARG A 406 -10.63 -14.90 -2.68
CA ARG A 406 -10.68 -16.32 -3.10
C ARG A 406 -10.97 -16.44 -4.58
N ALA A 407 -10.04 -16.93 -5.40
CA ALA A 407 -10.19 -17.14 -6.83
C ALA A 407 -11.66 -17.25 -7.24
N SER A 408 -12.28 -16.12 -7.50
CA SER A 408 -13.60 -16.06 -8.07
C SER A 408 -13.40 -16.59 -9.46
N THR A 409 -13.77 -17.84 -9.66
CA THR A 409 -13.79 -18.54 -10.94
C THR A 409 -14.90 -18.01 -11.81
N GLY A 410 -15.04 -16.70 -11.92
CA GLY A 410 -16.01 -16.07 -12.79
C GLY A 410 -15.41 -14.85 -13.48
N PRO A 411 -15.73 -14.61 -14.77
CA PRO A 411 -15.39 -13.35 -15.39
C PRO A 411 -16.11 -12.25 -14.60
N VAL A 412 -15.33 -11.26 -14.12
CA VAL A 412 -15.91 -10.04 -13.56
C VAL A 412 -16.68 -9.36 -14.68
N MET A 413 -17.98 -9.64 -14.73
CA MET A 413 -18.92 -9.06 -15.69
C MET A 413 -19.24 -7.63 -15.25
N GLY A 414 -18.30 -6.77 -15.35
CA GLY A 414 -18.52 -5.35 -15.09
C GLY A 414 -17.22 -4.63 -15.21
N GLY A 415 -16.82 -4.25 -16.40
CA GLY A 415 -15.82 -3.23 -16.75
C GLY A 415 -14.73 -2.83 -15.72
N GLY A 416 -14.58 -3.61 -14.67
CA GLY A 416 -13.67 -3.37 -13.57
C GLY A 416 -12.24 -3.60 -14.02
N ASN A 417 -11.44 -2.58 -13.85
CA ASN A 417 -10.02 -2.60 -14.09
C ASN A 417 -9.34 -3.69 -13.24
N SER A 418 -8.75 -4.68 -13.88
CA SER A 418 -8.07 -5.80 -13.21
C SER A 418 -6.83 -5.38 -12.41
N THR A 419 -6.25 -4.21 -12.68
CA THR A 419 -5.09 -3.69 -11.96
C THR A 419 -5.44 -2.87 -10.73
N GLY A 420 -6.73 -2.49 -10.58
CA GLY A 420 -7.19 -1.71 -9.44
C GLY A 420 -6.75 -0.25 -9.47
N ALA A 421 -6.61 0.33 -8.30
CA ALA A 421 -6.21 1.72 -8.12
C ALA A 421 -5.20 1.87 -6.97
N ILE A 422 -4.34 2.88 -7.03
CA ILE A 422 -3.49 3.28 -5.92
C ILE A 422 -4.15 4.47 -5.24
N TYR A 423 -4.17 4.47 -3.92
CA TYR A 423 -4.59 5.62 -3.12
C TYR A 423 -3.41 6.13 -2.30
N SER A 424 -3.22 7.43 -2.32
CA SER A 424 -2.17 8.10 -1.56
C SER A 424 -2.76 9.06 -0.53
N ALA A 425 -2.28 8.95 0.70
CA ALA A 425 -2.58 9.88 1.79
C ALA A 425 -1.58 11.02 1.79
N HIS A 426 -2.06 12.22 2.06
CA HIS A 426 -1.24 13.42 2.08
C HIS A 426 -1.38 14.18 3.40
N LEU A 427 -0.32 14.87 3.81
CA LEU A 427 -0.32 15.69 5.02
C LEU A 427 -1.15 16.99 4.88
N ASP A 428 -1.62 17.32 3.68
CA ASP A 428 -2.57 18.39 3.43
C ASP A 428 -4.03 18.02 3.77
N GLY A 429 -4.26 16.75 4.17
CA GLY A 429 -5.58 16.22 4.50
C GLY A 429 -6.33 15.61 3.32
N HIS A 430 -5.70 15.53 2.14
CA HIS A 430 -6.30 14.91 0.96
C HIS A 430 -5.94 13.44 0.84
N ILE A 431 -6.84 12.68 0.24
CA ILE A 431 -6.59 11.35 -0.31
C ILE A 431 -6.70 11.50 -1.83
N ARG A 432 -5.68 11.05 -2.55
CA ARG A 432 -5.65 11.09 -4.02
C ARG A 432 -5.67 9.70 -4.59
N ALA A 433 -6.38 9.55 -5.70
CA ALA A 433 -6.50 8.30 -6.43
C ALA A 433 -5.63 8.33 -7.69
N TRP A 434 -5.12 7.17 -8.06
CA TRP A 434 -4.32 6.92 -9.25
C TRP A 434 -4.89 5.67 -9.90
N ALA A 435 -5.26 5.77 -11.15
CA ALA A 435 -5.85 4.69 -11.92
C ALA A 435 -5.10 4.49 -13.23
N PRO A 436 -5.11 3.28 -13.81
CA PRO A 436 -4.55 3.09 -15.13
C PRO A 436 -5.41 3.79 -16.16
N GLN A 437 -4.77 4.47 -17.09
CA GLN A 437 -5.41 5.06 -18.25
C GLN A 437 -5.45 4.03 -19.39
N VAL A 438 -6.60 3.88 -20.01
CA VAL A 438 -6.74 3.05 -21.19
C VAL A 438 -6.33 3.91 -22.40
N PRO A 439 -5.34 3.48 -23.19
CA PRO A 439 -4.94 4.24 -24.37
C PRO A 439 -6.15 4.37 -25.33
N GLY A 440 -6.55 5.58 -25.68
CA GLY A 440 -7.64 5.87 -26.59
C GLY A 440 -8.79 6.72 -26.02
N GLU A 441 -8.82 6.94 -24.71
CA GLU A 441 -9.86 7.79 -24.09
C GLU A 441 -9.51 9.29 -24.11
N GLU A 442 -8.22 9.65 -24.21
CA GLU A 442 -7.79 11.06 -24.26
C GLU A 442 -7.92 11.71 -25.64
N GLU A 443 -7.94 10.94 -26.71
CA GLU A 443 -8.04 11.51 -28.07
C GLU A 443 -9.46 12.03 -28.39
N ASP A 444 -10.48 11.57 -27.64
CA ASP A 444 -11.86 11.99 -27.89
C ASP A 444 -12.27 13.24 -27.06
N GLU A 445 -11.59 13.58 -25.96
CA GLU A 445 -11.95 14.74 -25.13
C GLU A 445 -11.25 16.05 -25.57
N ASP A 446 -10.01 15.99 -26.06
CA ASP A 446 -9.29 17.19 -26.54
C ASP A 446 -9.68 17.63 -27.95
N GLU A 447 -10.31 16.77 -28.76
CA GLU A 447 -10.87 17.17 -30.07
C GLU A 447 -12.25 17.83 -29.96
N GLU A 448 -12.95 17.75 -28.81
CA GLU A 448 -14.29 18.37 -28.67
C GLU A 448 -14.25 19.90 -28.48
N ASP A 449 -13.12 20.51 -28.15
CA ASP A 449 -13.06 21.95 -27.85
C ASP A 449 -12.41 22.80 -28.94
N ALA A 450 -11.98 22.21 -30.04
CA ALA A 450 -11.52 22.94 -31.22
C ALA A 450 -12.60 22.98 -32.28
N GLY A 451 -13.59 23.89 -32.12
CA GLY A 451 -14.35 24.56 -33.19
C GLY A 451 -14.78 23.78 -34.44
N GLU A 452 -15.04 22.47 -34.36
CA GLU A 452 -15.69 21.76 -35.46
C GLU A 452 -17.18 22.05 -35.47
N ASP A 453 -17.66 22.57 -36.63
CA ASP A 453 -19.06 22.83 -36.88
C ASP A 453 -19.96 21.61 -36.51
N GLU A 454 -21.02 21.85 -35.78
CA GLU A 454 -22.01 20.82 -35.36
C GLU A 454 -22.52 19.97 -36.55
N GLU A 455 -22.47 20.51 -37.77
CA GLU A 455 -22.83 19.80 -39.00
C GLU A 455 -21.81 18.68 -39.33
N VAL A 456 -20.53 18.83 -39.04
CA VAL A 456 -19.50 17.83 -39.32
C VAL A 456 -19.62 16.68 -38.32
N LYS A 457 -19.88 16.98 -37.04
CA LYS A 457 -20.19 15.98 -36.00
C LYS A 457 -21.43 15.16 -36.36
N LYS A 458 -22.45 15.81 -36.86
CA LYS A 458 -23.68 15.16 -37.29
C LYS A 458 -23.50 14.27 -38.54
N ARG A 459 -22.61 14.65 -39.44
CA ARG A 459 -22.22 13.82 -40.59
C ARG A 459 -21.40 12.60 -40.20
N LYS A 460 -20.42 12.75 -39.26
CA LYS A 460 -19.64 11.63 -38.74
C LYS A 460 -20.52 10.61 -38.01
N ARG A 461 -21.41 11.05 -37.11
CA ARG A 461 -22.42 10.18 -36.44
C ARG A 461 -23.31 9.43 -37.43
N LYS A 462 -23.78 10.12 -38.48
CA LYS A 462 -24.61 9.49 -39.50
C LYS A 462 -23.86 8.45 -40.33
N ALA A 463 -22.58 8.68 -40.61
CA ALA A 463 -21.72 7.74 -41.30
C ALA A 463 -21.43 6.46 -40.48
N VAL A 464 -21.15 6.63 -39.17
CA VAL A 464 -20.95 5.51 -38.23
C VAL A 464 -22.25 4.69 -38.07
N ASP A 465 -23.41 5.35 -37.92
CA ASP A 465 -24.72 4.68 -37.85
C ASP A 465 -25.07 3.94 -39.13
N SER A 466 -24.72 4.49 -40.29
CA SER A 466 -24.90 3.84 -41.60
C SER A 466 -23.98 2.63 -41.76
N ALA A 467 -22.71 2.73 -41.33
CA ALA A 467 -21.77 1.61 -41.36
C ALA A 467 -22.20 0.49 -40.40
N TYR A 468 -22.68 0.84 -39.19
CA TYR A 468 -23.21 -0.13 -38.24
C TYR A 468 -24.45 -0.86 -38.76
N ARG A 469 -25.40 -0.15 -39.38
CA ARG A 469 -26.57 -0.77 -40.01
C ARG A 469 -26.21 -1.65 -41.19
N SER A 470 -25.19 -1.28 -41.95
CA SER A 470 -24.69 -2.11 -43.07
C SER A 470 -24.06 -3.40 -42.58
N LEU A 471 -23.29 -3.35 -41.47
CA LEU A 471 -22.70 -4.53 -40.83
C LEU A 471 -23.73 -5.47 -40.20
N MET A 472 -24.76 -4.91 -39.56
CA MET A 472 -25.82 -5.72 -38.92
C MET A 472 -26.91 -6.20 -39.92
N GLY A 473 -26.94 -5.64 -41.12
CA GLY A 473 -27.91 -6.03 -42.19
C GLY A 473 -27.47 -7.19 -43.07
N THR A 474 -26.23 -7.63 -42.98
CA THR A 474 -25.71 -8.80 -43.73
C THR A 474 -25.95 -10.08 -42.90
N GLN A 475 -27.11 -10.70 -43.08
CA GLN A 475 -27.32 -12.08 -42.63
C GLN A 475 -26.42 -13.00 -43.48
N ILE A 476 -25.40 -13.56 -42.85
CA ILE A 476 -24.62 -14.65 -43.46
C ILE A 476 -25.46 -15.93 -43.29
N THR A 477 -26.16 -16.33 -44.36
CA THR A 477 -26.73 -17.66 -44.45
C THR A 477 -25.62 -18.63 -44.85
N PHE A 478 -25.22 -19.47 -43.91
CA PHE A 478 -24.42 -20.66 -44.23
C PHE A 478 -25.30 -21.69 -44.92
N THR A 479 -25.00 -22.03 -46.17
CA THR A 479 -25.45 -23.24 -46.86
C THR A 479 -24.44 -24.33 -46.73
#